data_ca3eb700c0817a11f0e223d5246dbaad
#
_entry.id   ca3eb700c0817a11f0e223d5246dbaad
#
_cell.length_a   1.000
_cell.length_b   1.000
_cell.length_c   1.000
_cell.angle_alpha   90.00
_cell.angle_beta   90.00
_cell.angle_gamma   90.00
#
_symmetry.space_group_name_H-M   'P 1'
#
loop_
_entity.id
_entity.type
_entity.pdbx_description
1 polymer ?
#
loop_
_entity_poly.entity_id
_entity_poly.type
_entity_poly.pdbx_seq_one_letter_code
_entity_poly.pdbx_strand_id
1 'polypeptide(L)'
;DTVGLKEYYERNKNNYMWNDRVRAIVVMSNDKENVEEITSFLSGDVTIDSVRSYLKDNDLKATARFSFYQKGDNVNIDAMAWNEGELQVFESTVDNTTQIIKIVEVRPAEPKSFKEAKGLVTSGYQTELETLWLQQLREKYPVKVNQKILGKVRNNY
;
A
#
# COMPACT_ATOMS: atom_id res chain seq x y z
N ASP A 1 0.50 -24.37 -10.35
CA ASP A 1 0.73 -23.87 -11.73
C ASP A 1 1.29 -22.45 -11.70
N THR A 2 2.62 -22.34 -11.68
CA THR A 2 3.33 -21.06 -11.63
C THR A 2 3.28 -20.34 -12.99
N VAL A 3 3.15 -21.07 -14.09
CA VAL A 3 3.10 -20.51 -15.44
C VAL A 3 1.74 -19.83 -15.65
N GLY A 4 0.66 -20.55 -15.41
CA GLY A 4 -0.70 -20.02 -15.54
C GLY A 4 -0.93 -18.80 -14.62
N LEU A 5 -0.35 -18.83 -13.41
CA LEU A 5 -0.44 -17.69 -12.48
C LEU A 5 0.25 -16.43 -13.02
N LYS A 6 1.42 -16.57 -13.66
CA LYS A 6 2.11 -15.44 -14.30
C LYS A 6 1.36 -14.91 -15.52
N GLU A 7 0.83 -15.80 -16.35
CA GLU A 7 0.01 -15.42 -17.51
C GLU A 7 -1.27 -14.70 -17.07
N TYR A 8 -1.91 -15.18 -16.00
CA TYR A 8 -3.06 -14.51 -15.41
C TYR A 8 -2.70 -13.09 -14.95
N TYR A 9 -1.57 -12.93 -14.25
CA TYR A 9 -1.09 -11.61 -13.83
C TYR A 9 -0.87 -10.67 -15.02
N GLU A 10 -0.17 -11.09 -16.06
CA GLU A 10 0.11 -10.24 -17.23
C GLU A 10 -1.18 -9.76 -17.91
N ARG A 11 -2.20 -10.62 -18.00
CA ARG A 11 -3.52 -10.26 -18.56
C ARG A 11 -4.30 -9.30 -17.66
N ASN A 12 -4.06 -9.33 -16.37
CA ASN A 12 -4.86 -8.64 -15.36
C ASN A 12 -4.08 -7.60 -14.53
N LYS A 13 -2.85 -7.27 -14.89
CA LYS A 13 -1.96 -6.42 -14.09
C LYS A 13 -2.55 -5.04 -13.77
N ASN A 14 -3.39 -4.50 -14.65
CA ASN A 14 -4.07 -3.22 -14.42
C ASN A 14 -5.14 -3.28 -13.31
N ASN A 15 -5.51 -4.47 -12.84
CA ASN A 15 -6.37 -4.64 -11.68
C ASN A 15 -5.59 -4.62 -10.36
N TYR A 16 -4.27 -4.64 -10.43
CA TYR A 16 -3.36 -4.70 -9.27
C TYR A 16 -2.46 -3.47 -9.25
N MET A 17 -3.07 -2.31 -9.02
CA MET A 17 -2.38 -1.02 -9.05
C MET A 17 -1.96 -0.57 -7.64
N TRP A 18 -0.80 0.09 -7.57
CA TRP A 18 -0.55 1.06 -6.52
C TRP A 18 -1.23 2.37 -6.87
N ASN A 19 -1.75 3.07 -5.87
CA ASN A 19 -2.12 4.47 -6.02
C ASN A 19 -0.87 5.36 -6.04
N ASP A 20 -1.05 6.65 -6.32
CA ASP A 20 0.01 7.64 -6.12
C ASP A 20 0.56 7.52 -4.71
N ARG A 21 1.88 7.55 -4.57
CA ARG A 21 2.58 7.38 -3.30
C ARG A 21 3.83 8.21 -3.25
N VAL A 22 4.21 8.58 -2.06
CA VAL A 22 5.48 9.24 -1.78
C VAL A 22 6.34 8.36 -0.90
N ARG A 23 7.64 8.46 -1.10
CA ARG A 23 8.64 7.86 -0.22
C ARG A 23 9.21 8.97 0.65
N ALA A 24 9.07 8.84 1.96
CA ALA A 24 9.43 9.89 2.89
C ALA A 24 10.32 9.40 4.02
N ILE A 25 11.20 10.29 4.48
CA ILE A 25 11.88 10.18 5.77
C ILE A 25 11.02 10.93 6.78
N VAL A 26 10.59 10.23 7.82
CA VAL A 26 9.82 10.79 8.93
C VAL A 26 10.67 10.67 10.19
N VAL A 27 11.11 11.81 10.71
CA VAL A 27 11.83 11.87 11.99
C VAL A 27 10.85 12.33 13.06
N MET A 28 10.77 11.57 14.16
CA MET A 28 9.95 11.89 15.32
C MET A 28 10.85 12.26 16.50
N SER A 29 10.63 13.43 17.09
CA SER A 29 11.33 13.90 18.30
C SER A 29 10.32 14.39 19.33
N ASN A 30 10.61 14.10 20.61
CA ASN A 30 9.89 14.67 21.75
C ASN A 30 10.64 15.88 22.34
N ASP A 31 11.81 16.19 21.78
CA ASP A 31 12.67 17.27 22.22
C ASP A 31 12.64 18.41 21.19
N LYS A 32 12.03 19.53 21.58
CA LYS A 32 11.87 20.70 20.70
C LYS A 32 13.19 21.40 20.41
N GLU A 33 14.19 21.30 21.29
CA GLU A 33 15.48 21.93 21.10
C GLU A 33 16.24 21.33 19.90
N ASN A 34 16.00 20.04 19.60
CA ASN A 34 16.65 19.33 18.52
C ASN A 34 15.99 19.51 17.14
N VAL A 35 14.78 20.09 17.10
CA VAL A 35 13.97 20.15 15.85
C VAL A 35 14.67 21.00 14.79
N GLU A 36 15.20 22.15 15.16
CA GLU A 36 15.88 23.05 14.22
C GLU A 36 17.14 22.40 13.62
N GLU A 37 17.93 21.76 14.46
CA GLU A 37 19.15 21.05 14.06
C GLU A 37 18.83 19.89 13.10
N ILE A 38 17.85 19.06 13.45
CA ILE A 38 17.41 17.92 12.61
C ILE A 38 16.84 18.43 11.28
N THR A 39 16.03 19.51 11.32
CA THR A 39 15.46 20.11 10.12
C THR A 39 16.54 20.64 9.19
N SER A 40 17.54 21.32 9.75
CA SER A 40 18.69 21.80 8.99
C SER A 40 19.47 20.65 8.33
N PHE A 41 19.71 19.57 9.05
CA PHE A 41 20.37 18.38 8.48
C PHE A 41 19.54 17.76 7.36
N LEU A 42 18.21 17.60 7.55
CA LEU A 42 17.30 17.05 6.55
C LEU A 42 17.13 17.92 5.31
N SER A 43 17.45 19.21 5.38
CA SER A 43 17.37 20.12 4.20
C SER A 43 18.41 19.79 3.13
N GLY A 44 19.50 19.11 3.50
CA GLY A 44 20.54 18.63 2.59
C GLY A 44 20.14 17.38 1.80
N ASP A 45 21.06 16.90 0.98
CA ASP A 45 20.92 15.59 0.32
C ASP A 45 21.25 14.47 1.32
N VAL A 46 20.23 13.78 1.81
CA VAL A 46 20.35 12.80 2.87
C VAL A 46 19.75 11.45 2.49
N THR A 47 20.34 10.40 3.02
CA THR A 47 19.79 9.02 2.98
C THR A 47 19.29 8.67 4.38
N ILE A 48 18.44 7.65 4.47
CA ILE A 48 17.96 7.18 5.80
C ILE A 48 19.11 6.75 6.69
N ASP A 49 20.15 6.13 6.14
CA ASP A 49 21.33 5.69 6.91
C ASP A 49 22.14 6.88 7.42
N SER A 50 22.32 7.94 6.59
CA SER A 50 22.97 9.17 7.05
C SER A 50 22.17 9.88 8.15
N VAL A 51 20.85 9.89 8.04
CA VAL A 51 19.96 10.45 9.08
C VAL A 51 20.10 9.68 10.40
N ARG A 52 20.05 8.36 10.35
CA ARG A 52 20.18 7.51 11.56
C ARG A 52 21.55 7.67 12.21
N SER A 53 22.61 7.72 11.42
CA SER A 53 23.97 7.97 11.92
C SER A 53 24.06 9.35 12.57
N TYR A 54 23.55 10.38 11.91
CA TYR A 54 23.54 11.74 12.44
C TYR A 54 22.84 11.85 13.79
N LEU A 55 21.62 11.26 13.91
CA LEU A 55 20.86 11.25 15.16
C LEU A 55 21.65 10.56 16.29
N LYS A 56 22.30 9.44 15.98
CA LYS A 56 23.09 8.68 16.94
C LYS A 56 24.37 9.42 17.37
N ASP A 57 25.12 9.94 16.41
CA ASP A 57 26.44 10.55 16.65
C ASP A 57 26.33 11.87 17.42
N ASN A 58 25.19 12.55 17.32
CA ASN A 58 24.89 13.77 18.06
C ASN A 58 24.01 13.54 19.30
N ASP A 59 23.77 12.29 19.69
CA ASP A 59 22.93 11.89 20.84
C ASP A 59 21.52 12.53 20.84
N LEU A 60 20.96 12.72 19.63
CA LEU A 60 19.64 13.30 19.45
C LEU A 60 18.54 12.26 19.73
N LYS A 61 17.65 12.55 20.70
CA LYS A 61 16.56 11.67 21.10
C LYS A 61 15.41 11.72 20.08
N ALA A 62 15.64 11.12 18.93
CA ALA A 62 14.70 11.05 17.84
C ALA A 62 14.74 9.70 17.13
N THR A 63 13.67 9.34 16.45
CA THR A 63 13.60 8.13 15.63
C THR A 63 13.32 8.48 14.18
N ALA A 64 13.98 7.78 13.24
CA ALA A 64 13.80 7.99 11.81
C ALA A 64 13.18 6.76 11.15
N ARG A 65 12.11 6.96 10.38
CA ARG A 65 11.47 5.96 9.53
C ARG A 65 11.59 6.36 8.07
N PHE A 66 11.69 5.37 7.20
CA PHE A 66 11.73 5.55 5.76
C PHE A 66 10.79 4.55 5.10
N SER A 67 9.74 5.04 4.49
CA SER A 67 8.68 4.20 3.96
C SER A 67 7.94 4.88 2.81
N PHE A 68 7.18 4.09 2.05
CA PHE A 68 6.17 4.62 1.15
C PHE A 68 4.88 4.92 1.91
N TYR A 69 4.23 6.00 1.51
CA TYR A 69 2.95 6.46 2.04
C TYR A 69 2.00 6.76 0.89
N GLN A 70 0.78 6.28 1.00
CA GLN A 70 -0.35 6.64 0.15
C GLN A 70 -1.24 7.65 0.89
N LYS A 71 -2.17 8.28 0.18
CA LYS A 71 -3.19 9.11 0.84
C LYS A 71 -3.96 8.29 1.87
N GLY A 72 -4.08 8.82 3.08
CA GLY A 72 -4.72 8.18 4.24
C GLY A 72 -3.75 7.46 5.20
N ASP A 73 -2.49 7.23 4.83
CA ASP A 73 -1.52 6.53 5.69
C ASP A 73 -0.97 7.44 6.81
N ASN A 74 -0.81 8.74 6.53
CA ASN A 74 -0.29 9.72 7.48
C ASN A 74 -0.88 11.10 7.19
N VAL A 75 -1.63 11.66 8.14
CA VAL A 75 -2.35 12.93 8.00
C VAL A 75 -1.42 14.11 7.71
N ASN A 76 -0.21 14.12 8.25
CA ASN A 76 0.77 15.18 8.03
C ASN A 76 1.35 15.10 6.60
N ILE A 77 1.66 13.90 6.13
CA ILE A 77 2.09 13.67 4.73
C ILE A 77 0.96 14.03 3.76
N ASP A 78 -0.28 13.76 4.12
CA ASP A 78 -1.44 14.11 3.30
C ASP A 78 -1.64 15.63 3.15
N ALA A 79 -1.23 16.39 4.17
CA ALA A 79 -1.27 17.85 4.17
C ALA A 79 -0.12 18.52 3.37
N MET A 80 0.95 17.76 3.05
CA MET A 80 2.08 18.28 2.28
C MET A 80 1.76 18.35 0.78
N ALA A 81 2.44 19.26 0.08
CA ALA A 81 2.59 19.15 -1.36
C ALA A 81 3.49 17.95 -1.67
N TRP A 82 3.04 17.06 -2.56
CA TRP A 82 3.79 15.86 -2.91
C TRP A 82 4.84 16.16 -3.98
N ASN A 83 5.88 16.91 -3.57
CA ASN A 83 7.03 17.25 -4.40
C ASN A 83 8.31 16.64 -3.78
N GLU A 84 9.21 16.18 -4.62
CA GLU A 84 10.53 15.73 -4.16
C GLU A 84 11.29 16.89 -3.51
N GLY A 85 11.91 16.62 -2.36
CA GLY A 85 12.62 17.60 -1.56
C GLY A 85 11.74 18.42 -0.61
N GLU A 86 10.41 18.31 -0.69
CA GLU A 86 9.49 18.95 0.27
C GLU A 86 9.85 18.54 1.70
N LEU A 87 10.04 19.54 2.58
CA LEU A 87 10.39 19.36 3.98
C LEU A 87 9.46 20.20 4.84
N GLN A 88 8.74 19.56 5.76
CA GLN A 88 7.83 20.24 6.69
C GLN A 88 7.96 19.69 8.10
N VAL A 89 7.64 20.56 9.06
CA VAL A 89 7.63 20.27 10.50
C VAL A 89 6.19 20.34 11.00
N PHE A 90 5.77 19.30 11.71
CA PHE A 90 4.43 19.20 12.31
C PHE A 90 4.56 18.97 13.82
N GLU A 91 4.06 19.89 14.61
CA GLU A 91 4.03 19.77 16.06
C GLU A 91 2.67 19.24 16.52
N SER A 92 2.70 18.24 17.39
CA SER A 92 1.52 17.75 18.07
C SER A 92 1.44 18.33 19.47
N THR A 93 0.32 18.97 19.79
CA THR A 93 0.07 19.52 21.12
C THR A 93 -0.48 18.48 22.10
N VAL A 94 -0.89 17.32 21.58
CA VAL A 94 -1.53 16.25 22.40
C VAL A 94 -0.49 15.42 23.12
N ASP A 95 0.57 15.01 22.43
CA ASP A 95 1.61 14.11 22.95
C ASP A 95 3.00 14.77 22.99
N ASN A 96 3.06 16.06 22.70
CA ASN A 96 4.30 16.85 22.66
C ASN A 96 5.37 16.25 21.71
N THR A 97 4.94 15.59 20.64
CA THR A 97 5.83 15.08 19.61
C THR A 97 5.93 16.01 18.42
N THR A 98 7.09 16.07 17.80
CA THR A 98 7.31 16.79 16.54
C THR A 98 7.68 15.80 15.46
N GLN A 99 6.99 15.85 14.33
CA GLN A 99 7.35 15.12 13.13
C GLN A 99 8.04 16.05 12.14
N ILE A 100 9.23 15.69 11.70
CA ILE A 100 9.96 16.37 10.63
C ILE A 100 9.93 15.42 9.44
N ILE A 101 9.30 15.84 8.35
CA ILE A 101 9.01 14.97 7.22
C ILE A 101 9.68 15.53 5.97
N LYS A 102 10.49 14.70 5.33
CA LYS A 102 11.09 14.98 4.02
C LYS A 102 10.58 14.01 2.98
N ILE A 103 9.97 14.52 1.91
CA ILE A 103 9.60 13.71 0.74
C ILE A 103 10.85 13.51 -0.12
N VAL A 104 11.22 12.26 -0.33
CA VAL A 104 12.44 11.88 -1.08
C VAL A 104 12.10 11.50 -2.52
N GLU A 105 10.93 10.90 -2.74
CA GLU A 105 10.54 10.38 -4.04
C GLU A 105 9.01 10.45 -4.19
N VAL A 106 8.55 10.79 -5.38
CA VAL A 106 7.11 10.77 -5.72
C VAL A 106 6.91 9.72 -6.81
N ARG A 107 5.99 8.80 -6.60
CA ARG A 107 5.60 7.77 -7.57
C ARG A 107 4.14 7.89 -7.93
N PRO A 108 3.82 8.04 -9.22
CA PRO A 108 2.44 7.95 -9.69
C PRO A 108 1.89 6.54 -9.54
N ALA A 109 0.59 6.40 -9.72
CA ALA A 109 -0.06 5.10 -9.80
C ALA A 109 0.63 4.21 -10.83
N GLU A 110 0.99 3.00 -10.41
CA GLU A 110 1.70 2.02 -11.26
C GLU A 110 1.25 0.60 -10.91
N PRO A 111 1.34 -0.36 -11.86
CA PRO A 111 1.04 -1.75 -11.54
C PRO A 111 1.99 -2.29 -10.46
N LYS A 112 1.43 -3.00 -9.48
CA LYS A 112 2.22 -3.80 -8.54
C LYS A 112 3.00 -4.86 -9.30
N SER A 113 4.25 -5.07 -8.96
CA SER A 113 5.00 -6.20 -9.50
C SER A 113 4.30 -7.52 -9.18
N PHE A 114 4.56 -8.57 -9.95
CA PHE A 114 4.02 -9.92 -9.67
C PHE A 114 4.30 -10.36 -8.23
N LYS A 115 5.49 -10.07 -7.71
CA LYS A 115 5.89 -10.40 -6.33
C LYS A 115 5.01 -9.69 -5.29
N GLU A 116 4.75 -8.41 -5.50
CA GLU A 116 3.92 -7.59 -4.61
C GLU A 116 2.43 -7.97 -4.68
N ALA A 117 1.94 -8.30 -5.88
CA ALA A 117 0.56 -8.67 -6.11
C ALA A 117 0.26 -10.17 -5.88
N LYS A 118 1.28 -11.00 -5.60
CA LYS A 118 1.18 -12.48 -5.63
C LYS A 118 -0.03 -13.04 -4.90
N GLY A 119 -0.34 -12.55 -3.71
CA GLY A 119 -1.50 -13.01 -2.93
C GLY A 119 -2.83 -12.73 -3.63
N LEU A 120 -3.01 -11.50 -4.12
CA LEU A 120 -4.20 -11.07 -4.85
C LEU A 120 -4.36 -11.80 -6.17
N VAL A 121 -3.25 -11.95 -6.91
CA VAL A 121 -3.18 -12.68 -8.18
C VAL A 121 -3.54 -14.16 -7.98
N THR A 122 -3.03 -14.78 -6.92
CA THR A 122 -3.36 -16.19 -6.60
C THR A 122 -4.85 -16.36 -6.35
N SER A 123 -5.45 -15.49 -5.54
CA SER A 123 -6.89 -15.53 -5.26
C SER A 123 -7.73 -15.31 -6.53
N GLY A 124 -7.37 -14.32 -7.36
CA GLY A 124 -8.06 -14.06 -8.62
C GLY A 124 -7.96 -15.22 -9.61
N TYR A 125 -6.78 -15.81 -9.74
CA TYR A 125 -6.55 -16.97 -10.61
C TYR A 125 -7.34 -18.20 -10.17
N GLN A 126 -7.41 -18.47 -8.86
CA GLN A 126 -8.24 -19.54 -8.33
C GLN A 126 -9.72 -19.35 -8.67
N THR A 127 -10.23 -18.11 -8.51
CA THR A 127 -11.61 -17.78 -8.88
C THR A 127 -11.88 -17.96 -10.38
N GLU A 128 -10.92 -17.59 -11.24
CA GLU A 128 -11.02 -17.84 -12.70
C GLU A 128 -11.10 -19.34 -12.99
N LEU A 129 -10.21 -20.15 -12.40
CA LEU A 129 -10.20 -21.59 -12.58
C LEU A 129 -11.50 -22.25 -12.10
N GLU A 130 -12.02 -21.85 -10.94
CA GLU A 130 -13.29 -22.34 -10.41
C GLU A 130 -14.46 -22.01 -11.35
N THR A 131 -14.48 -20.80 -11.88
CA THR A 131 -15.52 -20.35 -12.81
C THR A 131 -15.50 -21.16 -14.10
N LEU A 132 -14.32 -21.36 -14.68
CA LEU A 132 -14.12 -22.18 -15.88
C LEU A 132 -14.52 -23.64 -15.64
N TRP A 133 -14.14 -24.20 -14.50
CA TRP A 133 -14.50 -25.56 -14.13
C TRP A 133 -16.02 -25.74 -13.95
N LEU A 134 -16.68 -24.81 -13.27
CA LEU A 134 -18.13 -24.84 -13.11
C LEU A 134 -18.86 -24.68 -14.45
N GLN A 135 -18.35 -23.86 -15.36
CA GLN A 135 -18.89 -23.73 -16.70
C GLN A 135 -18.78 -25.06 -17.47
N GLN A 136 -17.61 -25.68 -17.46
CA GLN A 136 -17.41 -27.00 -18.10
C GLN A 136 -18.32 -28.09 -17.52
N LEU A 137 -18.53 -28.07 -16.18
CA LEU A 137 -19.47 -29.00 -15.55
C LEU A 137 -20.91 -28.78 -15.99
N ARG A 138 -21.36 -27.53 -16.10
CA ARG A 138 -22.71 -27.19 -16.56
C ARG A 138 -22.94 -27.61 -18.01
N GLU A 139 -21.95 -27.45 -18.86
CA GLU A 139 -21.98 -27.87 -20.26
C GLU A 139 -22.03 -29.41 -20.37
N LYS A 140 -21.22 -30.10 -19.57
CA LYS A 140 -21.14 -31.57 -19.56
C LYS A 140 -22.34 -32.24 -18.89
N TYR A 141 -22.91 -31.61 -17.86
CA TYR A 141 -24.01 -32.13 -17.07
C TYR A 141 -25.19 -31.14 -17.00
N PRO A 142 -25.95 -30.95 -18.09
CA PRO A 142 -27.06 -30.02 -18.09
C PRO A 142 -28.15 -30.46 -17.11
N VAL A 143 -28.47 -29.59 -16.15
CA VAL A 143 -29.53 -29.82 -15.16
C VAL A 143 -30.88 -29.51 -15.80
N LYS A 144 -31.76 -30.52 -15.93
CA LYS A 144 -33.15 -30.34 -16.33
C LYS A 144 -34.04 -30.29 -15.08
N VAL A 145 -34.53 -29.13 -14.74
CA VAL A 145 -35.49 -28.95 -13.64
C VAL A 145 -36.89 -29.35 -14.10
N ASN A 146 -37.52 -30.32 -13.44
CA ASN A 146 -38.90 -30.68 -13.69
C ASN A 146 -39.82 -29.65 -13.02
N GLN A 147 -40.24 -28.65 -13.78
CA GLN A 147 -41.08 -27.53 -13.31
C GLN A 147 -42.43 -28.01 -12.70
N LYS A 148 -42.98 -29.14 -13.16
CA LYS A 148 -44.23 -29.68 -12.60
C LYS A 148 -44.06 -30.20 -11.17
N ILE A 149 -42.91 -30.82 -10.88
CA ILE A 149 -42.57 -31.31 -9.53
C ILE A 149 -42.24 -30.14 -8.62
N LEU A 150 -41.45 -29.17 -9.11
CA LEU A 150 -41.10 -27.97 -8.35
C LEU A 150 -42.35 -27.17 -7.92
N GLY A 151 -43.33 -27.03 -8.80
CA GLY A 151 -44.62 -26.38 -8.49
C GLY A 151 -45.41 -27.09 -7.39
N LYS A 152 -45.39 -28.43 -7.36
CA LYS A 152 -46.03 -29.21 -6.28
C LYS A 152 -45.37 -29.04 -4.92
N VAL A 153 -44.03 -28.93 -4.89
CA VAL A 153 -43.27 -28.72 -3.64
C VAL A 153 -43.55 -27.33 -3.08
N ARG A 154 -43.60 -26.29 -3.94
CA ARG A 154 -43.86 -24.88 -3.51
C ARG A 154 -45.27 -24.68 -2.95
N ASN A 155 -46.26 -25.45 -3.37
CA ASN A 155 -47.64 -25.33 -2.90
C ASN A 155 -47.92 -26.11 -1.61
N ASN A 156 -46.96 -26.86 -1.09
CA ASN A 156 -47.10 -27.64 0.15
C ASN A 156 -46.35 -27.02 1.35
N TYR A 157 -45.86 -25.80 1.19
CA TYR A 157 -45.33 -24.94 2.22
C TYR A 157 -45.97 -23.54 2.16
#